data_c133299f99565816c6bfe8638a572419
#
_entry.id   c133299f99565816c6bfe8638a572419
#
_cell.length_a   1.000
_cell.length_b   1.000
_cell.length_c   1.000
_cell.angle_alpha   90.00
_cell.angle_beta   90.00
_cell.angle_gamma   90.00
#
_symmetry.space_group_name_H-M   'P 1'
#
loop_
_entity.id
_entity.type
_entity.pdbx_description
1 polymer ?
#
loop_
_entity_poly.entity_id
_entity_poly.type
_entity_poly.pdbx_seq_one_letter_code
_entity_poly.pdbx_strand_id
1 'polypeptide(L)'
;MDIIRPSIETKELLDHYLQYNHYRGCEFSAANSLFWCDFYQTKFTILEDMLVFCRVEDGIPTSFTFPIGEHDPKDAFDRVVDYFEQSNLPFAMYMVEPEMFEMIERWYPGQYQIEYDRDSADYLYRQESLATLAGKKPVSYTHLRAHETRSNL
;
A
#
# COMPACT_ATOMS: atom_id res chain seq x y z
N MET A 1 -17.80 -7.88 6.71
CA MET A 1 -16.82 -6.91 6.16
C MET A 1 -17.37 -6.38 4.84
N ASP A 2 -17.60 -5.07 4.74
CA ASP A 2 -18.09 -4.45 3.50
C ASP A 2 -16.90 -4.05 2.65
N ILE A 3 -16.80 -4.62 1.44
CA ILE A 3 -15.70 -4.36 0.51
C ILE A 3 -16.15 -3.33 -0.52
N ILE A 4 -15.49 -2.18 -0.56
CA ILE A 4 -15.87 -1.00 -1.32
C ILE A 4 -14.85 -0.78 -2.44
N ARG A 5 -15.33 -0.53 -3.66
CA ARG A 5 -14.49 -0.12 -4.78
C ARG A 5 -14.17 1.38 -4.66
N PRO A 6 -12.90 1.82 -4.79
CA PRO A 6 -12.57 3.23 -4.88
C PRO A 6 -13.29 3.91 -6.05
N SER A 7 -13.90 5.06 -5.79
CA SER A 7 -14.63 5.87 -6.77
C SER A 7 -14.58 7.35 -6.41
N ILE A 8 -15.06 8.21 -7.28
CA ILE A 8 -15.15 9.66 -7.01
C ILE A 8 -16.02 9.93 -5.76
N GLU A 9 -17.08 9.15 -5.58
CA GLU A 9 -17.99 9.29 -4.44
C GLU A 9 -17.32 8.90 -3.11
N THR A 10 -16.33 8.02 -3.15
CA THR A 10 -15.59 7.58 -1.95
C THR A 10 -14.30 8.39 -1.72
N LYS A 11 -14.00 9.37 -2.58
CA LYS A 11 -12.75 10.15 -2.48
C LYS A 11 -12.59 10.85 -1.14
N GLU A 12 -13.63 11.53 -0.67
CA GLU A 12 -13.59 12.27 0.61
C GLU A 12 -13.36 11.32 1.80
N LEU A 13 -13.95 10.13 1.75
CA LEU A 13 -13.74 9.09 2.75
C LEU A 13 -12.29 8.60 2.74
N LEU A 14 -11.73 8.35 1.55
CA LEU A 14 -10.33 7.95 1.41
C LEU A 14 -9.38 9.05 1.92
N ASP A 15 -9.60 10.31 1.52
CA ASP A 15 -8.77 11.44 1.95
C ASP A 15 -8.81 11.62 3.48
N HIS A 16 -9.96 11.37 4.11
CA HIS A 16 -10.11 11.45 5.57
C HIS A 16 -9.14 10.50 6.31
N TYR A 17 -9.00 9.26 5.86
CA TYR A 17 -8.09 8.31 6.49
C TYR A 17 -6.65 8.47 6.01
N LEU A 18 -6.44 8.75 4.72
CA LEU A 18 -5.11 8.83 4.13
C LEU A 18 -4.26 10.00 4.65
N GLN A 19 -4.87 11.01 5.28
CA GLN A 19 -4.12 12.08 5.96
C GLN A 19 -3.26 11.54 7.14
N TYR A 20 -3.61 10.39 7.71
CA TYR A 20 -2.85 9.75 8.79
C TYR A 20 -1.78 8.78 8.26
N ASN A 21 -1.70 8.62 6.95
CA ASN A 21 -0.71 7.73 6.35
C ASN A 21 0.68 8.37 6.37
N HIS A 22 1.68 7.61 6.82
CA HIS A 22 3.09 8.02 6.83
C HIS A 22 3.93 7.35 5.74
N TYR A 23 3.32 6.45 4.97
CA TYR A 23 3.96 5.78 3.84
C TYR A 23 4.35 6.80 2.76
N ARG A 24 5.56 6.68 2.22
CA ARG A 24 6.13 7.65 1.27
C ARG A 24 5.87 7.34 -0.20
N GLY A 25 5.35 6.16 -0.50
CA GLY A 25 4.96 5.77 -1.84
C GLY A 25 3.69 6.48 -2.32
N CYS A 26 3.43 6.45 -3.61
CA CYS A 26 2.25 7.07 -4.22
C CYS A 26 0.97 6.21 -4.08
N GLU A 27 1.10 4.97 -3.67
CA GLU A 27 0.02 3.98 -3.61
C GLU A 27 -1.09 4.41 -2.66
N PHE A 28 -0.71 4.99 -1.51
CA PHE A 28 -1.66 5.47 -0.51
C PHE A 28 -2.08 6.92 -0.76
N SER A 29 -2.58 7.18 -1.97
CA SER A 29 -3.27 8.42 -2.31
C SER A 29 -4.63 8.11 -2.92
N ALA A 30 -5.63 8.97 -2.68
CA ALA A 30 -6.96 8.78 -3.25
C ALA A 30 -6.91 8.73 -4.79
N ALA A 31 -6.07 9.55 -5.42
CA ALA A 31 -5.91 9.56 -6.87
C ALA A 31 -5.37 8.23 -7.40
N ASN A 32 -4.31 7.70 -6.79
CA ASN A 32 -3.74 6.41 -7.19
C ASN A 32 -4.74 5.28 -6.99
N SER A 33 -5.40 5.25 -5.83
CA SER A 33 -6.44 4.26 -5.53
C SER A 33 -7.58 4.27 -6.54
N LEU A 34 -8.01 5.46 -7.00
CA LEU A 34 -9.07 5.62 -7.99
C LEU A 34 -8.65 5.15 -9.39
N PHE A 35 -7.45 5.53 -9.84
CA PHE A 35 -7.02 5.25 -11.21
C PHE A 35 -6.58 3.81 -11.43
N TRP A 36 -6.04 3.16 -10.41
CA TRP A 36 -5.43 1.84 -10.55
C TRP A 36 -6.23 0.70 -9.91
N CYS A 37 -7.37 0.99 -9.24
CA CYS A 37 -8.15 -0.03 -8.53
C CYS A 37 -8.56 -1.21 -9.41
N ASP A 38 -8.94 -0.97 -10.65
CA ASP A 38 -9.36 -2.05 -11.55
C ASP A 38 -8.17 -2.87 -12.06
N PHE A 39 -7.02 -2.22 -12.31
CA PHE A 39 -5.84 -2.92 -12.78
C PHE A 39 -5.25 -3.84 -11.70
N TYR A 40 -5.15 -3.34 -10.46
CA TYR A 40 -4.61 -4.11 -9.34
C TYR A 40 -5.67 -4.88 -8.55
N GLN A 41 -6.92 -4.81 -8.97
CA GLN A 41 -8.07 -5.39 -8.26
C GLN A 41 -8.14 -4.95 -6.79
N THR A 42 -7.75 -3.69 -6.55
CA THR A 42 -7.71 -3.10 -5.21
C THR A 42 -9.07 -2.55 -4.83
N LYS A 43 -9.53 -2.93 -3.66
CA LYS A 43 -10.70 -2.38 -2.97
C LYS A 43 -10.29 -1.95 -1.57
N PHE A 44 -11.24 -1.46 -0.78
CA PHE A 44 -10.99 -1.11 0.61
C PHE A 44 -12.18 -1.45 1.51
N THR A 45 -11.93 -1.44 2.79
CA THR A 45 -12.92 -1.58 3.85
C THR A 45 -12.55 -0.66 5.01
N ILE A 46 -13.52 -0.37 5.87
CA ILE A 46 -13.29 0.31 7.14
C ILE A 46 -13.48 -0.71 8.26
N LEU A 47 -12.44 -0.91 9.06
CA LEU A 47 -12.42 -1.83 10.20
C LEU A 47 -12.04 -1.04 11.44
N GLU A 48 -12.86 -1.07 12.49
CA GLU A 48 -12.61 -0.37 13.76
C GLU A 48 -12.14 1.08 13.53
N ASP A 49 -12.87 1.79 12.66
CA ASP A 49 -12.55 3.17 12.24
C ASP A 49 -11.17 3.38 11.63
N MET A 50 -10.67 2.38 10.92
CA MET A 50 -9.39 2.40 10.19
C MET A 50 -9.61 1.96 8.74
N LEU A 51 -8.96 2.64 7.81
CA LEU A 51 -8.94 2.28 6.39
C LEU A 51 -7.99 1.10 6.15
N VAL A 52 -8.48 0.08 5.49
CA VAL A 52 -7.69 -1.08 5.08
C VAL A 52 -7.92 -1.36 3.59
N PHE A 53 -6.89 -1.27 2.78
CA PHE A 53 -6.99 -1.72 1.39
C PHE A 53 -6.86 -3.24 1.30
N CYS A 54 -7.46 -3.82 0.27
CA CYS A 54 -7.34 -5.24 -0.01
C CYS A 54 -7.26 -5.50 -1.52
N ARG A 55 -6.52 -6.54 -1.89
CA ARG A 55 -6.60 -7.14 -3.22
C ARG A 55 -7.70 -8.17 -3.23
N VAL A 56 -8.48 -8.20 -4.31
CA VAL A 56 -9.65 -9.07 -4.43
C VAL A 56 -9.50 -9.95 -5.67
N GLU A 57 -9.49 -11.27 -5.48
CA GLU A 57 -9.44 -12.27 -6.54
C GLU A 57 -10.72 -13.07 -6.51
N ASP A 58 -11.40 -13.18 -7.65
CA ASP A 58 -12.70 -13.87 -7.79
C ASP A 58 -13.76 -13.43 -6.75
N GLY A 59 -13.71 -12.13 -6.38
CA GLY A 59 -14.63 -11.56 -5.39
C GLY A 59 -14.23 -11.77 -3.93
N ILE A 60 -13.11 -12.43 -3.67
CA ILE A 60 -12.61 -12.78 -2.33
C ILE A 60 -11.37 -11.93 -2.02
N PRO A 61 -11.32 -11.19 -0.90
CA PRO A 61 -10.09 -10.54 -0.43
C PRO A 61 -9.00 -11.57 -0.11
N THR A 62 -7.87 -11.47 -0.80
CA THR A 62 -6.73 -12.41 -0.66
C THR A 62 -5.54 -11.82 0.08
N SER A 63 -5.44 -10.49 0.15
CA SER A 63 -4.41 -9.82 0.93
C SER A 63 -4.86 -8.42 1.34
N PHE A 64 -4.30 -7.91 2.43
CA PHE A 64 -4.65 -6.60 3.00
C PHE A 64 -3.40 -5.73 3.23
N THR A 65 -3.59 -4.41 3.30
CA THR A 65 -2.58 -3.49 3.80
C THR A 65 -2.66 -3.38 5.32
N PHE A 66 -1.63 -2.77 5.92
CA PHE A 66 -1.70 -2.36 7.32
C PHE A 66 -2.79 -1.29 7.51
N PRO A 67 -3.55 -1.29 8.62
CA PRO A 67 -4.61 -0.32 8.86
C PRO A 67 -4.10 1.12 8.94
N ILE A 68 -4.85 2.07 8.36
CA ILE A 68 -4.52 3.49 8.30
C ILE A 68 -5.62 4.31 8.96
N GLY A 69 -5.28 5.13 9.95
CA GLY A 69 -6.23 5.98 10.67
C GLY A 69 -5.58 6.69 11.85
N GLU A 70 -6.40 7.35 12.66
CA GLU A 70 -5.93 8.14 13.79
C GLU A 70 -5.64 7.29 15.04
N HIS A 71 -6.26 6.12 15.15
CA HIS A 71 -6.24 5.29 16.36
C HIS A 71 -5.17 4.22 16.36
N ASP A 72 -5.07 3.46 17.46
CA ASP A 72 -4.22 2.28 17.52
C ASP A 72 -4.72 1.23 16.49
N PRO A 73 -3.88 0.79 15.57
CA PRO A 73 -4.29 -0.13 14.51
C PRO A 73 -4.50 -1.58 14.97
N LYS A 74 -4.27 -1.89 16.26
CA LYS A 74 -4.31 -3.26 16.79
C LYS A 74 -5.66 -3.95 16.55
N ASP A 75 -6.76 -3.29 16.92
CA ASP A 75 -8.09 -3.89 16.82
C ASP A 75 -8.48 -4.12 15.34
N ALA A 76 -8.17 -3.16 14.46
CA ALA A 76 -8.41 -3.32 13.03
C ALA A 76 -7.53 -4.43 12.42
N PHE A 77 -6.28 -4.56 12.85
CA PHE A 77 -5.39 -5.66 12.47
C PHE A 77 -5.96 -7.01 12.92
N ASP A 78 -6.47 -7.11 14.14
CA ASP A 78 -7.09 -8.34 14.65
C ASP A 78 -8.31 -8.75 13.81
N ARG A 79 -9.11 -7.77 13.33
CA ARG A 79 -10.22 -8.05 12.40
C ARG A 79 -9.74 -8.64 11.07
N VAL A 80 -8.56 -8.23 10.60
CA VAL A 80 -7.94 -8.84 9.40
C VAL A 80 -7.50 -10.28 9.69
N VAL A 81 -6.89 -10.53 10.86
CA VAL A 81 -6.51 -11.89 11.30
C VAL A 81 -7.75 -12.79 11.37
N ASP A 82 -8.80 -12.34 12.08
CA ASP A 82 -10.08 -13.05 12.20
C ASP A 82 -10.67 -13.41 10.83
N TYR A 83 -10.58 -12.50 9.87
CA TYR A 83 -11.07 -12.75 8.51
C TYR A 83 -10.36 -13.92 7.84
N PHE A 84 -9.03 -13.98 7.91
CA PHE A 84 -8.26 -15.09 7.33
C PHE A 84 -8.55 -16.42 8.01
N GLU A 85 -8.66 -16.43 9.34
CA GLU A 85 -9.00 -17.62 10.12
C GLU A 85 -10.38 -18.15 9.75
N GLN A 86 -11.40 -17.28 9.72
CA GLN A 86 -12.79 -17.66 9.39
C GLN A 86 -12.95 -18.11 7.93
N SER A 87 -12.16 -17.52 7.02
CA SER A 87 -12.18 -17.85 5.60
C SER A 87 -11.32 -19.06 5.25
N ASN A 88 -10.54 -19.59 6.20
CA ASN A 88 -9.55 -20.64 6.00
C ASN A 88 -8.58 -20.34 4.84
N LEU A 89 -8.17 -19.06 4.74
CA LEU A 89 -7.20 -18.58 3.77
C LEU A 89 -5.84 -18.35 4.45
N PRO A 90 -4.72 -18.49 3.73
CA PRO A 90 -3.42 -18.12 4.27
C PRO A 90 -3.37 -16.61 4.56
N PHE A 91 -2.89 -16.22 5.74
CA PHE A 91 -2.71 -14.81 6.08
C PHE A 91 -1.73 -14.15 5.12
N ALA A 92 -2.11 -13.01 4.54
CA ALA A 92 -1.27 -12.25 3.63
C ALA A 92 -1.51 -10.74 3.77
N MET A 93 -0.41 -10.01 3.92
CA MET A 93 -0.39 -8.54 3.85
C MET A 93 0.62 -8.08 2.80
N TYR A 94 0.41 -6.89 2.26
CA TYR A 94 1.31 -6.27 1.30
C TYR A 94 1.56 -4.80 1.69
N MET A 95 2.65 -4.22 1.19
CA MET A 95 3.08 -2.86 1.52
C MET A 95 3.27 -2.64 3.02
N VAL A 96 3.81 -3.63 3.71
CA VAL A 96 4.13 -3.54 5.13
C VAL A 96 5.53 -2.97 5.30
N GLU A 97 5.63 -1.76 5.85
CA GLU A 97 6.92 -1.14 6.18
C GLU A 97 7.55 -1.76 7.44
N PRO A 98 8.88 -1.62 7.63
CA PRO A 98 9.57 -2.18 8.79
C PRO A 98 8.93 -1.78 10.12
N GLU A 99 8.53 -0.53 10.29
CA GLU A 99 7.91 -0.01 11.50
C GLU A 99 6.54 -0.67 11.78
N MET A 100 5.76 -0.93 10.72
CA MET A 100 4.49 -1.66 10.82
C MET A 100 4.73 -3.12 11.22
N PHE A 101 5.75 -3.75 10.64
CA PHE A 101 6.12 -5.13 11.01
C PHE A 101 6.62 -5.23 12.46
N GLU A 102 7.37 -4.23 12.95
CA GLU A 102 7.75 -4.16 14.36
C GLU A 102 6.53 -4.07 15.30
N MET A 103 5.44 -3.43 14.87
CA MET A 103 4.18 -3.42 15.64
C MET A 103 3.53 -4.80 15.63
N ILE A 104 3.45 -5.45 14.47
CA ILE A 104 2.91 -6.81 14.33
C ILE A 104 3.70 -7.78 15.19
N GLU A 105 5.03 -7.72 15.17
CA GLU A 105 5.91 -8.58 15.96
C GLU A 105 5.74 -8.38 17.48
N ARG A 106 5.42 -7.15 17.92
CA ARG A 106 5.08 -6.91 19.34
C ARG A 106 3.76 -7.52 19.75
N TRP A 107 2.77 -7.58 18.85
CA TRP A 107 1.46 -8.16 19.14
C TRP A 107 1.45 -9.68 19.00
N TYR A 108 2.20 -10.21 18.04
CA TYR A 108 2.23 -11.62 17.64
C TYR A 108 3.65 -12.12 17.43
N PRO A 109 4.47 -12.23 18.50
CA PRO A 109 5.89 -12.56 18.40
C PRO A 109 6.13 -13.87 17.65
N GLY A 110 6.92 -13.82 16.59
CA GLY A 110 7.34 -14.98 15.80
C GLY A 110 6.25 -15.70 15.03
N GLN A 111 5.04 -15.11 14.91
CA GLN A 111 3.93 -15.75 14.19
C GLN A 111 3.93 -15.46 12.70
N TYR A 112 4.48 -14.32 12.28
CA TYR A 112 4.48 -13.89 10.89
C TYR A 112 5.91 -13.76 10.36
N GLN A 113 6.05 -13.90 9.04
CA GLN A 113 7.31 -13.68 8.33
C GLN A 113 7.13 -12.52 7.36
N ILE A 114 8.14 -11.66 7.26
CA ILE A 114 8.20 -10.61 6.25
C ILE A 114 9.08 -11.08 5.09
N GLU A 115 8.59 -10.92 3.87
CA GLU A 115 9.34 -11.11 2.64
C GLU A 115 9.59 -9.76 1.98
N TYR A 116 10.84 -9.50 1.62
CA TYR A 116 11.21 -8.27 0.92
C TYR A 116 11.04 -8.44 -0.58
N ASP A 117 10.05 -7.76 -1.15
CA ASP A 117 9.85 -7.70 -2.59
C ASP A 117 10.62 -6.52 -3.19
N ARG A 118 11.75 -6.84 -3.84
CA ARG A 118 12.60 -5.83 -4.48
C ARG A 118 11.95 -5.19 -5.70
N ASP A 119 11.09 -5.91 -6.41
CA ASP A 119 10.47 -5.44 -7.65
C ASP A 119 9.38 -4.40 -7.37
N SER A 120 8.87 -4.39 -6.14
CA SER A 120 7.92 -3.39 -5.63
C SER A 120 8.60 -2.21 -4.92
N ALA A 121 9.94 -2.12 -4.92
CA ALA A 121 10.66 -1.08 -4.21
C ALA A 121 10.73 0.23 -5.00
N ASP A 122 10.37 1.34 -4.36
CA ASP A 122 10.48 2.68 -4.91
C ASP A 122 11.90 3.21 -4.90
N TYR A 123 12.23 4.05 -5.90
CA TYR A 123 13.47 4.80 -5.95
C TYR A 123 13.34 6.14 -5.25
N LEU A 124 14.02 6.33 -4.14
CA LEU A 124 14.06 7.60 -3.42
C LEU A 124 15.25 8.45 -3.85
N TYR A 125 15.00 9.67 -4.26
CA TYR A 125 16.01 10.67 -4.61
C TYR A 125 15.87 11.92 -3.76
N ARG A 126 17.01 12.52 -3.41
CA ARG A 126 16.99 13.85 -2.81
C ARG A 126 16.57 14.88 -3.87
N GLN A 127 15.71 15.81 -3.50
CA GLN A 127 15.22 16.87 -4.40
C GLN A 127 16.38 17.63 -5.08
N GLU A 128 17.41 17.99 -4.31
CA GLU A 128 18.60 18.67 -4.85
C GLU A 128 19.32 17.84 -5.93
N SER A 129 19.41 16.52 -5.76
CA SER A 129 20.02 15.64 -6.73
C SER A 129 19.23 15.58 -8.04
N LEU A 130 17.89 15.64 -7.97
CA LEU A 130 17.03 15.68 -9.15
C LEU A 130 17.06 17.06 -9.82
N ALA A 131 17.06 18.15 -9.03
CA ALA A 131 17.06 19.51 -9.55
C ALA A 131 18.36 19.87 -10.28
N THR A 132 19.50 19.40 -9.78
CA THR A 132 20.82 19.69 -10.36
C THR A 132 21.31 18.63 -11.35
N LEU A 133 20.69 17.44 -11.33
CA LEU A 133 21.15 16.24 -12.05
C LEU A 133 22.62 15.91 -11.80
N ALA A 134 23.15 16.34 -10.66
CA ALA A 134 24.54 16.13 -10.28
C ALA A 134 24.77 14.70 -9.77
N GLY A 135 25.75 14.00 -10.37
CA GLY A 135 26.17 12.68 -9.96
C GLY A 135 25.74 11.55 -10.92
N LYS A 136 26.27 10.34 -10.68
CA LYS A 136 26.02 9.17 -11.55
C LYS A 136 24.59 8.62 -11.50
N LYS A 137 23.95 8.67 -10.34
CA LYS A 137 22.59 8.11 -10.15
C LYS A 137 21.48 8.88 -10.90
N PRO A 138 21.43 10.23 -10.84
CA PRO A 138 20.45 11.00 -11.61
C PRO A 138 20.64 10.89 -13.13
N VAL A 139 21.88 10.77 -13.58
CA VAL A 139 22.21 10.58 -15.01
C VAL A 139 21.68 9.25 -15.52
N SER A 140 21.77 8.18 -14.73
CA SER A 140 21.22 6.87 -15.09
C SER A 140 19.70 6.89 -15.27
N TYR A 141 18.99 7.60 -14.41
CA TYR A 141 17.53 7.79 -14.51
C TYR A 141 17.13 8.58 -15.78
N THR A 142 17.88 9.64 -16.10
CA THR A 142 17.65 10.45 -17.31
C THR A 142 17.88 9.64 -18.58
N HIS A 143 18.86 8.74 -18.59
CA HIS A 143 19.10 7.83 -19.70
C HIS A 143 17.99 6.79 -19.89
N LEU A 144 17.45 6.24 -18.83
CA LEU A 144 16.30 5.30 -18.89
C LEU A 144 15.09 5.99 -19.51
N ARG A 145 14.75 7.20 -19.09
CA ARG A 145 13.65 7.97 -19.67
C ARG A 145 13.85 8.36 -21.13
N ALA A 146 15.07 8.71 -21.51
CA ALA A 146 15.39 9.02 -22.91
C ALA A 146 15.27 7.80 -23.84
N HIS A 147 15.49 6.59 -23.32
CA HIS A 147 15.29 5.34 -24.04
C HIS A 147 13.81 5.03 -24.28
N GLU A 148 12.94 5.25 -23.28
CA GLU A 148 11.50 5.03 -23.41
C GLU A 148 10.85 5.98 -24.41
N THR A 149 11.27 7.25 -24.46
CA THR A 149 10.75 8.24 -25.42
C THR A 149 11.24 7.99 -26.85
N ARG A 150 12.36 7.31 -27.07
CA ARG A 150 12.85 6.94 -28.43
C ARG A 150 12.14 5.73 -29.02
N SER A 151 11.58 4.84 -28.24
CA SER A 151 10.85 3.67 -28.72
C SER A 151 9.41 3.96 -29.14
N ASN A 152 8.89 5.17 -28.86
CA ASN A 152 7.52 5.60 -29.19
C ASN A 152 7.44 6.61 -30.34
N LEU A 153 8.53 6.78 -31.12
CA LEU A 153 8.60 7.54 -32.37
C LEU A 153 8.90 6.59 -33.52
#